data_d22ea760e5cd222ea1be6cba554ae105
#
_entry.id   d22ea760e5cd222ea1be6cba554ae105
#
_cell.length_a   1.000
_cell.length_b   1.000
_cell.length_c   1.000
_cell.angle_alpha   90.00
_cell.angle_beta   90.00
_cell.angle_gamma   90.00
#
_symmetry.space_group_name_H-M   'P 1'
#
loop_
_entity.id
_entity.type
_entity.pdbx_description
1 polymer ?
#
loop_
_entity_poly.entity_id
_entity_poly.type
_entity_poly.pdbx_seq_one_letter_code
_entity_poly.pdbx_strand_id
1 'polypeptide(L)'
;MEKIWLKQYEKGVPAEINIDEYTSLVQLFNESCKKFQTSTAYTNMGTSMSYGELDALSLKFAIYLQQLGLKPGARVAIMLPNLLQYPVALFGILRAGYIIVNTNPLYTSDELAYQMTDSGAEVLVVLANFAATVESALPKMPTVKHIVITQL
;
A
#
# COMPACT_ATOMS: atom_id res chain seq x y z
N MET A 1 -21.13 13.41 26.61
CA MET A 1 -21.26 11.92 26.72
C MET A 1 -20.04 11.44 27.49
N GLU A 2 -20.23 10.64 28.55
CA GLU A 2 -19.10 10.09 29.33
C GLU A 2 -18.29 9.12 28.47
N LYS A 3 -16.95 9.27 28.43
CA LYS A 3 -16.03 8.41 27.65
C LYS A 3 -15.72 7.14 28.45
N ILE A 4 -16.72 6.24 28.61
CA ILE A 4 -16.63 5.03 29.46
C ILE A 4 -15.51 4.07 29.03
N TRP A 5 -15.13 4.06 27.76
CA TRP A 5 -14.04 3.23 27.20
C TRP A 5 -12.66 3.58 27.76
N LEU A 6 -12.43 4.81 28.25
CA LEU A 6 -11.15 5.23 28.83
C LEU A 6 -10.78 4.41 30.07
N LYS A 7 -11.78 3.84 30.77
CA LYS A 7 -11.57 2.97 31.94
C LYS A 7 -10.89 1.64 31.58
N GLN A 8 -10.92 1.27 30.26
CA GLN A 8 -10.32 0.03 29.75
C GLN A 8 -8.93 0.26 29.12
N TYR A 9 -8.45 1.51 29.06
CA TYR A 9 -7.12 1.80 28.52
C TYR A 9 -6.05 1.34 29.52
N GLU A 10 -5.01 0.72 28.97
CA GLU A 10 -3.83 0.35 29.77
C GLU A 10 -3.07 1.61 30.23
N LYS A 11 -2.31 1.43 31.30
CA LYS A 11 -1.50 2.52 31.86
C LYS A 11 -0.48 3.03 30.81
N GLY A 12 -0.54 4.31 30.50
CA GLY A 12 0.33 4.96 29.53
C GLY A 12 -0.28 5.15 28.14
N VAL A 13 -1.47 4.60 27.90
CA VAL A 13 -2.22 4.89 26.67
C VAL A 13 -2.91 6.26 26.83
N PRO A 14 -2.62 7.25 25.99
CA PRO A 14 -3.26 8.55 26.06
C PRO A 14 -4.74 8.48 25.71
N ALA A 15 -5.56 9.32 26.34
CA ALA A 15 -7.00 9.39 26.07
C ALA A 15 -7.31 9.93 24.67
N GLU A 16 -6.41 10.71 24.10
CA GLU A 16 -6.51 11.32 22.76
C GLU A 16 -5.15 11.25 22.07
N ILE A 17 -5.16 11.09 20.76
CA ILE A 17 -3.94 11.13 19.92
C ILE A 17 -3.55 12.59 19.67
N ASN A 18 -2.24 12.83 19.57
CA ASN A 18 -1.73 14.09 19.04
C ASN A 18 -1.73 14.03 17.52
N ILE A 19 -2.69 14.71 16.89
CA ILE A 19 -2.85 14.71 15.41
C ILE A 19 -1.74 15.50 14.70
N ASP A 20 -0.99 16.33 15.42
CA ASP A 20 0.08 17.18 14.89
C ASP A 20 1.47 16.53 15.08
N GLU A 21 1.54 15.30 15.63
CA GLU A 21 2.82 14.60 15.86
C GLU A 21 3.55 14.27 14.55
N TYR A 22 2.80 13.91 13.50
CA TYR A 22 3.33 13.61 12.17
C TYR A 22 2.57 14.38 11.10
N THR A 23 3.29 14.97 10.16
CA THR A 23 2.69 15.70 9.03
C THR A 23 2.14 14.77 7.95
N SER A 24 2.60 13.51 7.92
CA SER A 24 2.18 12.52 6.93
C SER A 24 2.53 11.09 7.35
N LEU A 25 1.87 10.08 6.74
CA LEU A 25 2.26 8.68 6.88
C LEU A 25 3.68 8.40 6.37
N VAL A 26 4.14 9.15 5.38
CA VAL A 26 5.53 9.02 4.88
C VAL A 26 6.54 9.48 5.93
N GLN A 27 6.26 10.56 6.66
CA GLN A 27 7.13 10.99 7.77
C GLN A 27 7.18 9.92 8.85
N LEU A 28 6.03 9.46 9.35
CA LEU A 28 5.94 8.40 10.35
C LEU A 28 6.72 7.15 9.92
N PHE A 29 6.55 6.73 8.65
CA PHE A 29 7.25 5.59 8.09
C PHE A 29 8.76 5.78 8.07
N ASN A 30 9.25 6.90 7.55
CA ASN A 30 10.67 7.21 7.45
C ASN A 30 11.34 7.26 8.83
N GLU A 31 10.71 7.87 9.82
CA GLU A 31 11.21 7.92 11.19
C GLU A 31 11.24 6.54 11.83
N SER A 32 10.19 5.73 11.62
CA SER A 32 10.12 4.35 12.11
C SER A 32 11.21 3.48 11.48
N CYS A 33 11.42 3.57 10.17
CA CYS A 33 12.49 2.84 9.48
C CYS A 33 13.88 3.22 10.00
N LYS A 34 14.12 4.51 10.25
CA LYS A 34 15.37 4.99 10.83
C LYS A 34 15.59 4.51 12.26
N LYS A 35 14.53 4.55 13.08
CA LYS A 35 14.57 4.19 14.50
C LYS A 35 14.74 2.68 14.71
N PHE A 36 14.09 1.86 13.89
CA PHE A 36 14.00 0.41 14.06
C PHE A 36 14.69 -0.37 12.93
N GLN A 37 15.70 0.19 12.29
CA GLN A 37 16.32 -0.28 11.05
C GLN A 37 16.61 -1.79 11.02
N THR A 38 17.14 -2.35 12.12
CA THR A 38 17.53 -3.77 12.22
C THR A 38 16.43 -4.67 12.77
N SER A 39 15.33 -4.09 13.24
CA SER A 39 14.20 -4.85 13.78
C SER A 39 13.35 -5.43 12.64
N THR A 40 12.73 -6.58 12.90
CA THR A 40 11.75 -7.16 11.98
C THR A 40 10.50 -6.27 11.89
N ALA A 41 10.14 -5.86 10.68
CA ALA A 41 8.92 -5.11 10.40
C ALA A 41 7.75 -6.04 10.10
N TYR A 42 7.97 -7.04 9.24
CA TYR A 42 6.93 -7.98 8.80
C TYR A 42 7.50 -9.39 8.71
N THR A 43 6.63 -10.38 8.97
CA THR A 43 6.91 -11.79 8.73
C THR A 43 5.73 -12.43 7.99
N ASN A 44 6.03 -13.16 6.92
CA ASN A 44 5.02 -13.90 6.17
C ASN A 44 5.64 -15.20 5.62
N MET A 45 4.93 -16.33 5.75
CA MET A 45 5.34 -17.64 5.23
C MET A 45 6.77 -18.04 5.61
N GLY A 46 7.19 -17.73 6.85
CA GLY A 46 8.54 -18.06 7.35
C GLY A 46 9.66 -17.11 6.91
N THR A 47 9.36 -16.14 6.05
CA THR A 47 10.31 -15.08 5.64
C THR A 47 10.02 -13.79 6.40
N SER A 48 11.07 -13.14 6.90
CA SER A 48 10.97 -11.86 7.59
C SER A 48 11.62 -10.75 6.77
N MET A 49 11.11 -9.55 6.93
CA MET A 49 11.64 -8.31 6.34
C MET A 49 11.86 -7.29 7.45
N SER A 50 13.05 -6.73 7.54
CA SER A 50 13.38 -5.66 8.48
C SER A 50 12.84 -4.30 8.03
N TYR A 51 12.77 -3.33 8.95
CA TYR A 51 12.44 -1.94 8.60
C TYR A 51 13.43 -1.34 7.60
N GLY A 52 14.74 -1.69 7.69
CA GLY A 52 15.75 -1.20 6.75
C GLY A 52 15.57 -1.77 5.34
N GLU A 53 15.21 -3.05 5.21
CA GLU A 53 14.89 -3.67 3.93
C GLU A 53 13.61 -3.08 3.33
N LEU A 54 12.58 -2.89 4.15
CA LEU A 54 11.33 -2.26 3.72
C LEU A 54 11.56 -0.82 3.23
N ASP A 55 12.40 -0.04 3.93
CA ASP A 55 12.80 1.30 3.49
C ASP A 55 13.46 1.28 2.11
N ALA A 56 14.46 0.42 1.93
CA ALA A 56 15.20 0.30 0.68
C ALA A 56 14.32 -0.18 -0.48
N LEU A 57 13.47 -1.18 -0.26
CA LEU A 57 12.59 -1.73 -1.29
C LEU A 57 11.49 -0.75 -1.68
N SER A 58 10.84 -0.11 -0.70
CA SER A 58 9.79 0.88 -0.98
C SER A 58 10.34 2.12 -1.69
N LEU A 59 11.59 2.54 -1.41
CA LEU A 59 12.26 3.62 -2.14
C LEU A 59 12.50 3.24 -3.60
N LYS A 60 13.02 2.03 -3.86
CA LYS A 60 13.23 1.53 -5.24
C LYS A 60 11.90 1.48 -6.00
N PHE A 61 10.83 1.02 -5.36
CA PHE A 61 9.51 0.98 -5.98
C PHE A 61 8.95 2.38 -6.24
N ALA A 62 9.15 3.34 -5.33
CA ALA A 62 8.77 4.73 -5.56
C ALA A 62 9.48 5.34 -6.78
N ILE A 63 10.80 5.12 -6.91
CA ILE A 63 11.59 5.57 -8.07
C ILE A 63 11.06 4.95 -9.37
N TYR A 64 10.78 3.64 -9.36
CA TYR A 64 10.18 2.97 -10.52
C TYR A 64 8.85 3.60 -10.92
N LEU A 65 7.94 3.83 -9.96
CA LEU A 65 6.65 4.46 -10.25
C LEU A 65 6.80 5.88 -10.83
N GLN A 66 7.75 6.66 -10.33
CA GLN A 66 8.01 8.01 -10.85
C GLN A 66 8.53 7.99 -12.30
N GLN A 67 9.25 6.93 -12.69
CA GLN A 67 9.73 6.75 -14.08
C GLN A 67 8.60 6.42 -15.07
N LEU A 68 7.40 6.02 -14.59
CA LEU A 68 6.24 5.79 -15.45
C LEU A 68 5.63 7.09 -16.01
N GLY A 69 6.09 8.26 -15.57
CA GLY A 69 5.60 9.55 -16.05
C GLY A 69 4.19 9.92 -15.60
N LEU A 70 3.72 9.34 -14.50
CA LEU A 70 2.42 9.65 -13.93
C LEU A 70 2.39 11.06 -13.34
N LYS A 71 1.22 11.69 -13.35
CA LYS A 71 1.05 12.99 -12.71
C LYS A 71 1.05 12.87 -11.18
N PRO A 72 1.50 13.90 -10.43
CA PRO A 72 1.33 13.94 -8.99
C PRO A 72 -0.13 13.69 -8.59
N GLY A 73 -0.34 12.84 -7.57
CA GLY A 73 -1.69 12.44 -7.13
C GLY A 73 -2.37 11.37 -8.02
N ALA A 74 -1.66 10.80 -9.01
CA ALA A 74 -2.18 9.65 -9.75
C ALA A 74 -2.53 8.50 -8.80
N ARG A 75 -3.52 7.71 -9.18
CA ARG A 75 -4.01 6.60 -8.35
C ARG A 75 -3.37 5.29 -8.78
N VAL A 76 -2.85 4.57 -7.79
CA VAL A 76 -2.20 3.26 -7.96
C VAL A 76 -2.95 2.24 -7.13
N ALA A 77 -3.54 1.26 -7.79
CA ALA A 77 -4.28 0.18 -7.16
C ALA A 77 -3.33 -0.93 -6.68
N ILE A 78 -3.61 -1.50 -5.49
CA ILE A 78 -2.90 -2.65 -4.94
C ILE A 78 -3.89 -3.79 -4.78
N MET A 79 -3.78 -4.82 -5.63
CA MET A 79 -4.56 -6.06 -5.58
C MET A 79 -3.67 -7.20 -5.09
N LEU A 80 -3.25 -7.11 -3.84
CA LEU A 80 -2.39 -8.07 -3.17
C LEU A 80 -3.04 -8.56 -1.87
N PRO A 81 -2.93 -9.85 -1.52
CA PRO A 81 -3.22 -10.31 -0.18
C PRO A 81 -2.12 -9.85 0.81
N ASN A 82 -2.20 -10.31 2.06
CA ASN A 82 -1.22 -9.99 3.10
C ASN A 82 0.12 -10.69 2.85
N LEU A 83 0.96 -10.07 2.03
CA LEU A 83 2.29 -10.53 1.61
C LEU A 83 3.34 -9.48 1.95
N LEU A 84 4.63 -9.86 1.95
CA LEU A 84 5.74 -8.90 2.17
C LEU A 84 5.80 -7.81 1.09
N GLN A 85 5.33 -8.10 -0.12
CA GLN A 85 5.25 -7.14 -1.22
C GLN A 85 4.20 -6.03 -0.99
N TYR A 86 3.15 -6.32 -0.18
CA TYR A 86 2.10 -5.33 0.09
C TYR A 86 2.63 -4.06 0.77
N PRO A 87 3.34 -4.11 1.92
CA PRO A 87 3.89 -2.92 2.53
C PRO A 87 4.94 -2.22 1.67
N VAL A 88 5.70 -2.94 0.86
CA VAL A 88 6.65 -2.35 -0.10
C VAL A 88 5.89 -1.51 -1.13
N ALA A 89 4.82 -2.05 -1.72
CA ALA A 89 3.98 -1.33 -2.67
C ALA A 89 3.31 -0.12 -2.02
N LEU A 90 2.69 -0.31 -0.84
CA LEU A 90 1.98 0.73 -0.10
C LEU A 90 2.89 1.94 0.17
N PHE A 91 4.03 1.72 0.83
CA PHE A 91 4.92 2.83 1.16
C PHE A 91 5.64 3.38 -0.06
N GLY A 92 5.92 2.57 -1.08
CA GLY A 92 6.47 3.04 -2.34
C GLY A 92 5.53 4.00 -3.08
N ILE A 93 4.24 3.71 -3.13
CA ILE A 93 3.22 4.57 -3.72
C ILE A 93 3.12 5.91 -2.99
N LEU A 94 3.03 5.87 -1.64
CA LEU A 94 2.97 7.08 -0.82
C LEU A 94 4.22 7.96 -0.98
N ARG A 95 5.40 7.34 -0.98
CA ARG A 95 6.70 8.04 -1.17
C ARG A 95 6.84 8.65 -2.57
N ALA A 96 6.22 8.04 -3.58
CA ALA A 96 6.18 8.60 -4.93
C ALA A 96 5.23 9.80 -5.06
N GLY A 97 4.42 10.11 -4.05
CA GLY A 97 3.43 11.18 -4.07
C GLY A 97 2.11 10.78 -4.74
N TYR A 98 1.81 9.47 -4.76
CA TYR A 98 0.61 8.92 -5.38
C TYR A 98 -0.43 8.48 -4.36
N ILE A 99 -1.66 8.27 -4.82
CA ILE A 99 -2.81 7.86 -4.01
C ILE A 99 -2.97 6.34 -4.13
N ILE A 100 -3.11 5.67 -2.99
CA ILE A 100 -3.36 4.23 -2.94
C ILE A 100 -4.84 3.94 -3.14
N VAL A 101 -5.14 2.94 -3.96
CA VAL A 101 -6.46 2.32 -4.08
C VAL A 101 -6.35 0.86 -3.65
N ASN A 102 -6.80 0.55 -2.43
CA ASN A 102 -6.81 -0.82 -1.95
C ASN A 102 -7.89 -1.62 -2.68
N THR A 103 -7.49 -2.72 -3.32
CA THR A 103 -8.33 -3.56 -4.16
C THR A 103 -8.39 -4.97 -3.60
N ASN A 104 -9.59 -5.50 -3.42
CA ASN A 104 -9.77 -6.86 -2.93
C ASN A 104 -9.24 -7.88 -3.97
N PRO A 105 -8.26 -8.74 -3.61
CA PRO A 105 -7.71 -9.73 -4.53
C PRO A 105 -8.73 -10.80 -4.95
N LEU A 106 -9.84 -10.93 -4.24
CA LEU A 106 -10.91 -11.89 -4.56
C LEU A 106 -12.03 -11.30 -5.45
N TYR A 107 -11.88 -10.09 -5.95
CA TYR A 107 -12.83 -9.51 -6.88
C TYR A 107 -12.94 -10.32 -8.16
N THR A 108 -14.16 -10.41 -8.67
CA THR A 108 -14.42 -10.84 -10.05
C THR A 108 -13.88 -9.81 -11.05
N SER A 109 -13.78 -10.18 -12.32
CA SER A 109 -13.34 -9.27 -13.38
C SER A 109 -14.23 -8.02 -13.50
N ASP A 110 -15.55 -8.15 -13.28
CA ASP A 110 -16.48 -7.02 -13.36
C ASP A 110 -16.35 -6.07 -12.15
N GLU A 111 -16.19 -6.60 -10.94
CA GLU A 111 -15.94 -5.80 -9.73
C GLU A 111 -14.60 -5.06 -9.82
N LEU A 112 -13.56 -5.73 -10.34
CA LEU A 112 -12.25 -5.11 -10.56
C LEU A 112 -12.37 -3.97 -11.59
N ALA A 113 -13.02 -4.22 -12.72
CA ALA A 113 -13.21 -3.22 -13.76
C ALA A 113 -13.99 -2.00 -13.25
N TYR A 114 -15.05 -2.24 -12.46
CA TYR A 114 -15.81 -1.18 -11.82
C TYR A 114 -14.93 -0.32 -10.91
N GLN A 115 -14.18 -0.93 -9.99
CA GLN A 115 -13.32 -0.18 -9.05
C GLN A 115 -12.22 0.60 -9.78
N MET A 116 -11.57 0.02 -10.79
CA MET A 116 -10.52 0.71 -11.55
C MET A 116 -11.08 1.92 -12.29
N THR A 117 -12.26 1.79 -12.88
CA THR A 117 -12.94 2.89 -13.60
C THR A 117 -13.41 3.98 -12.64
N ASP A 118 -14.08 3.61 -11.55
CA ASP A 118 -14.61 4.53 -10.54
C ASP A 118 -13.48 5.31 -9.84
N SER A 119 -12.44 4.62 -9.41
CA SER A 119 -11.28 5.26 -8.79
C SER A 119 -10.41 6.04 -9.77
N GLY A 120 -10.48 5.75 -11.07
CA GLY A 120 -9.57 6.30 -12.07
C GLY A 120 -8.12 5.86 -11.86
N ALA A 121 -7.88 4.66 -11.35
CA ALA A 121 -6.54 4.12 -11.15
C ALA A 121 -5.81 3.96 -12.50
N GLU A 122 -4.56 4.43 -12.54
CA GLU A 122 -3.72 4.39 -13.73
C GLU A 122 -2.71 3.23 -13.71
N VAL A 123 -2.41 2.72 -12.53
CA VAL A 123 -1.51 1.56 -12.32
C VAL A 123 -2.22 0.54 -11.45
N LEU A 124 -2.04 -0.73 -11.77
CA LEU A 124 -2.49 -1.87 -10.97
C LEU A 124 -1.28 -2.72 -10.57
N VAL A 125 -1.05 -2.87 -9.27
CA VAL A 125 -0.08 -3.82 -8.69
C VAL A 125 -0.82 -5.08 -8.30
N VAL A 126 -0.44 -6.22 -8.85
CA VAL A 126 -1.19 -7.48 -8.68
C VAL A 126 -0.28 -8.69 -8.48
N LEU A 127 -0.75 -9.66 -7.70
CA LEU A 127 -0.11 -10.97 -7.59
C LEU A 127 -0.42 -11.82 -8.82
N ALA A 128 0.58 -12.52 -9.37
CA ALA A 128 0.46 -13.34 -10.58
C ALA A 128 -0.70 -14.35 -10.52
N ASN A 129 -1.05 -14.83 -9.33
CA ASN A 129 -2.19 -15.74 -9.12
C ASN A 129 -3.54 -15.16 -9.59
N PHE A 130 -3.66 -13.84 -9.68
CA PHE A 130 -4.89 -13.15 -10.11
C PHE A 130 -4.79 -12.59 -11.54
N ALA A 131 -3.73 -12.95 -12.29
CA ALA A 131 -3.50 -12.44 -13.64
C ALA A 131 -4.65 -12.73 -14.60
N ALA A 132 -5.27 -13.91 -14.52
CA ALA A 132 -6.42 -14.27 -15.37
C ALA A 132 -7.65 -13.38 -15.12
N THR A 133 -7.91 -12.99 -13.84
CA THR A 133 -8.97 -12.04 -13.51
C THR A 133 -8.68 -10.67 -14.09
N VAL A 134 -7.42 -10.22 -14.01
CA VAL A 134 -6.99 -8.92 -14.58
C VAL A 134 -7.10 -8.95 -16.11
N GLU A 135 -6.65 -10.01 -16.76
CA GLU A 135 -6.75 -10.19 -18.21
C GLU A 135 -8.21 -10.06 -18.68
N SER A 136 -9.13 -10.74 -17.99
CA SER A 136 -10.57 -10.68 -18.30
C SER A 136 -11.18 -9.31 -18.06
N ALA A 137 -10.67 -8.53 -17.08
CA ALA A 137 -11.14 -7.21 -16.76
C ALA A 137 -10.56 -6.12 -17.68
N LEU A 138 -9.37 -6.33 -18.23
CA LEU A 138 -8.56 -5.34 -18.94
C LEU A 138 -9.31 -4.56 -20.04
N PRO A 139 -10.14 -5.20 -20.90
CA PRO A 139 -10.90 -4.47 -21.91
C PRO A 139 -11.89 -3.44 -21.34
N LYS A 140 -12.26 -3.58 -20.04
CA LYS A 140 -13.20 -2.72 -19.33
C LYS A 140 -12.51 -1.70 -18.39
N MET A 141 -11.17 -1.65 -18.39
CA MET A 141 -10.37 -0.77 -17.51
C MET A 141 -9.53 0.25 -18.30
N PRO A 142 -10.14 1.17 -19.05
CA PRO A 142 -9.42 2.06 -19.97
C PRO A 142 -8.50 3.06 -19.25
N THR A 143 -8.67 3.27 -17.94
CA THR A 143 -7.82 4.15 -17.12
C THR A 143 -6.48 3.51 -16.75
N VAL A 144 -6.41 2.18 -16.68
CA VAL A 144 -5.21 1.43 -16.29
C VAL A 144 -4.21 1.42 -17.46
N LYS A 145 -3.07 2.07 -17.25
CA LYS A 145 -2.00 2.20 -18.25
C LYS A 145 -0.86 1.22 -18.02
N HIS A 146 -0.64 0.84 -16.75
CA HIS A 146 0.46 -0.03 -16.34
C HIS A 146 -0.03 -1.10 -15.39
N ILE A 147 0.49 -2.31 -15.56
CA ILE A 147 0.24 -3.44 -14.66
C ILE A 147 1.59 -3.93 -14.15
N VAL A 148 1.75 -3.96 -12.83
CA VAL A 148 2.94 -4.46 -12.14
C VAL A 148 2.60 -5.79 -11.52
N ILE A 149 3.23 -6.86 -12.00
CA ILE A 149 2.97 -8.23 -11.53
C ILE A 149 4.10 -8.63 -10.57
N THR A 150 3.72 -9.14 -9.40
CA THR A 150 4.65 -9.77 -8.46
C THR A 150 4.32 -11.24 -8.27
N GLN A 151 5.29 -12.02 -7.78
CA GLN A 151 5.17 -13.44 -7.45
C GLN A 151 5.53 -13.68 -5.99
N LEU A 152 5.11 -14.84 -5.47
CA LEU A 152 5.51 -15.37 -4.16
C LEU A 152 6.94 -15.88 -4.21
#